data_99d08dbd91bfefd1ee1cb3284a5fcef4
#
_entry.id   99d08dbd91bfefd1ee1cb3284a5fcef4
#
_cell.length_a   1.000
_cell.length_b   1.000
_cell.length_c   1.000
_cell.angle_alpha   90.00
_cell.angle_beta   90.00
_cell.angle_gamma   90.00
#
_symmetry.space_group_name_H-M   'P 1'
#
loop_
_entity.id
_entity.type
_entity.pdbx_description
1 polymer ?
#
loop_
_entity_poly.entity_id
_entity_poly.type
_entity_poly.pdbx_seq_one_letter_code
_entity_poly.pdbx_strand_id
1 'polypeptide(L)'
;MDQAASSIGSFITIDFEDKENPKVEQVDFDFAGCGYNLCIVDTHGDHADLTPDYAAIPSEMKSVAACFGKEVLREVEPAAFFEKLPELRGKVSDRA
;
A
#
# COMPACT_ATOMS: atom_id res chain seq x y z
N MET A 1 3.41 -9.49 -6.53
CA MET A 1 4.40 -8.72 -5.74
C MET A 1 5.44 -9.65 -5.12
N ASP A 2 5.04 -10.67 -4.41
CA ASP A 2 5.95 -11.57 -3.67
C ASP A 2 6.93 -12.29 -4.59
N GLN A 3 6.49 -12.71 -5.78
CA GLN A 3 7.37 -13.35 -6.77
C GLN A 3 8.46 -12.40 -7.26
N ALA A 4 8.13 -11.13 -7.52
CA ALA A 4 9.11 -10.14 -7.94
C ALA A 4 10.11 -9.83 -6.83
N ALA A 5 9.65 -9.67 -5.60
CA ALA A 5 10.50 -9.46 -4.43
C ALA A 5 11.44 -10.65 -4.19
N SER A 6 10.91 -11.89 -4.28
CA SER A 6 11.71 -13.12 -4.12
C SER A 6 12.73 -13.31 -5.25
N SER A 7 12.38 -12.90 -6.47
CA SER A 7 13.26 -13.04 -7.64
C SER A 7 14.42 -12.04 -7.63
N ILE A 8 14.15 -10.79 -7.27
CA ILE A 8 15.16 -9.72 -7.25
C ILE A 8 16.00 -9.80 -5.97
N GLY A 9 15.37 -10.16 -4.87
CA GLY A 9 16.01 -10.23 -3.55
C GLY A 9 16.18 -8.88 -2.89
N SER A 10 16.59 -8.89 -1.62
CA SER A 10 16.72 -7.69 -0.79
C SER A 10 15.40 -6.92 -0.68
N PHE A 11 15.44 -5.60 -0.61
CA PHE A 11 14.25 -4.75 -0.59
C PHE A 11 13.99 -4.18 -1.96
N ILE A 12 12.73 -4.13 -2.35
CA ILE A 12 12.31 -3.56 -3.63
C ILE A 12 11.12 -2.63 -3.42
N THR A 13 11.01 -1.64 -4.30
CA THR A 13 9.77 -0.89 -4.52
C THR A 13 9.16 -1.30 -5.84
N ILE A 14 7.83 -1.33 -5.90
CA ILE A 14 7.09 -1.61 -7.14
C ILE A 14 6.07 -0.50 -7.34
N ASP A 15 6.18 0.23 -8.43
CA ASP A 15 5.18 1.21 -8.85
C ASP A 15 4.32 0.62 -9.97
N PHE A 16 3.01 0.56 -9.73
CA PHE A 16 2.01 0.05 -10.65
C PHE A 16 1.28 1.16 -11.41
N GLU A 17 1.90 2.33 -11.60
CA GLU A 17 1.34 3.39 -12.44
C GLU A 17 0.96 2.84 -13.82
N ASP A 18 1.85 2.06 -14.43
CA ASP A 18 1.56 1.22 -15.59
C ASP A 18 1.41 -0.23 -15.14
N LYS A 19 0.19 -0.78 -15.19
CA LYS A 19 -0.11 -2.14 -14.75
C LYS A 19 0.54 -3.22 -15.62
N GLU A 20 0.76 -2.92 -16.91
CA GLU A 20 1.38 -3.86 -17.85
C GLU A 20 2.90 -3.85 -17.73
N ASN A 21 3.47 -2.71 -17.33
CA ASN A 21 4.91 -2.53 -17.17
C ASN A 21 5.22 -1.89 -15.80
N PRO A 22 5.03 -2.61 -14.69
CA PRO A 22 5.31 -2.07 -13.37
C PRO A 22 6.80 -1.74 -13.24
N LYS A 23 7.06 -0.57 -12.66
CA LYS A 23 8.43 -0.14 -12.39
C LYS A 23 8.91 -0.75 -11.09
N VAL A 24 9.93 -1.58 -11.19
CA VAL A 24 10.55 -2.26 -10.03
C VAL A 24 11.94 -1.69 -9.81
N GLU A 25 12.19 -1.23 -8.59
CA GLU A 25 13.49 -0.69 -8.19
C GLU A 25 13.99 -1.41 -6.94
N GLN A 26 15.26 -1.80 -6.93
CA GLN A 26 15.90 -2.34 -5.74
C GLN A 26 16.28 -1.20 -4.80
N VAL A 27 15.98 -1.39 -3.51
CA VAL A 27 16.34 -0.44 -2.45
C VAL A 27 17.58 -0.98 -1.74
N ASP A 28 18.66 -0.24 -1.84
CA ASP A 28 19.89 -0.55 -1.11
C ASP A 28 19.77 -0.01 0.33
N PHE A 29 19.26 -0.87 1.22
CA PHE A 29 19.09 -0.54 2.63
C PHE A 29 19.49 -1.73 3.51
N ASP A 30 20.41 -1.50 4.44
CA ASP A 30 20.86 -2.48 5.41
C ASP A 30 20.32 -2.18 6.81
N PHE A 31 19.28 -2.90 7.22
CA PHE A 31 18.68 -2.78 8.56
C PHE A 31 19.68 -3.11 9.67
N ALA A 32 20.49 -4.15 9.48
CA ALA A 32 21.46 -4.56 10.48
C ALA A 32 22.55 -3.50 10.68
N GLY A 33 23.02 -2.88 9.59
CA GLY A 33 23.98 -1.78 9.63
C GLY A 33 23.42 -0.53 10.32
N CYS A 34 22.10 -0.34 10.31
CA CYS A 34 21.41 0.74 11.02
C CYS A 34 21.07 0.39 12.48
N GLY A 35 21.42 -0.82 12.96
CA GLY A 35 21.11 -1.26 14.32
C GLY A 35 19.68 -1.78 14.52
N TYR A 36 18.97 -2.12 13.45
CA TYR A 36 17.62 -2.68 13.48
C TYR A 36 17.59 -4.11 12.96
N ASN A 37 16.60 -4.87 13.40
CA ASN A 37 16.33 -6.21 12.90
C ASN A 37 14.89 -6.28 12.37
N LEU A 38 14.72 -6.93 11.22
CA LEU A 38 13.39 -7.27 10.70
C LEU A 38 12.92 -8.56 11.37
N CYS A 39 11.80 -8.48 12.09
CA CYS A 39 11.22 -9.61 12.79
C CYS A 39 9.85 -9.96 12.19
N ILE A 40 9.58 -11.26 12.09
CA ILE A 40 8.26 -11.77 11.74
C ILE A 40 7.68 -12.41 12.99
N VAL A 41 6.48 -11.96 13.39
CA VAL A 41 5.75 -12.51 14.53
C VAL A 41 4.58 -13.32 14.00
N ASP A 42 4.58 -14.62 14.27
CA ASP A 42 3.43 -15.46 13.98
C ASP A 42 2.37 -15.24 15.07
N THR A 43 1.24 -14.70 14.69
CA THR A 43 0.09 -14.44 15.58
C THR A 43 -0.86 -15.63 15.66
N HIS A 44 -0.56 -16.72 14.95
CA HIS A 44 -1.43 -17.91 14.82
C HIS A 44 -2.84 -17.58 14.28
N GLY A 45 -2.99 -16.44 13.63
CA GLY A 45 -4.22 -16.02 12.95
C GLY A 45 -4.31 -16.58 11.54
N ASP A 46 -5.50 -16.97 11.10
CA ASP A 46 -5.75 -17.38 9.73
C ASP A 46 -6.32 -16.20 8.92
N HIS A 47 -5.76 -15.98 7.72
CA HIS A 47 -6.27 -15.00 6.78
C HIS A 47 -7.66 -15.35 6.22
N ALA A 48 -8.07 -16.62 6.30
CA ALA A 48 -9.37 -17.07 5.80
C ALA A 48 -10.53 -16.34 6.50
N ASP A 49 -10.41 -16.09 7.79
CA ASP A 49 -11.44 -15.39 8.57
C ASP A 49 -11.51 -13.89 8.27
N LEU A 50 -10.44 -13.31 7.68
CA LEU A 50 -10.31 -11.90 7.37
C LEU A 50 -10.56 -11.58 5.87
N THR A 51 -10.98 -12.57 5.09
CA THR A 51 -11.21 -12.40 3.65
C THR A 51 -12.13 -11.21 3.31
N PRO A 52 -13.26 -10.97 4.03
CA PRO A 52 -14.10 -9.81 3.76
C PRO A 52 -13.38 -8.48 3.99
N ASP A 53 -12.54 -8.41 5.01
CA ASP A 53 -11.77 -7.19 5.32
C ASP A 53 -10.72 -6.91 4.24
N TYR A 54 -10.00 -7.93 3.79
CA TYR A 54 -9.06 -7.79 2.68
C TYR A 54 -9.76 -7.39 1.38
N ALA A 55 -10.92 -7.97 1.09
CA ALA A 55 -11.70 -7.62 -0.11
C ALA A 55 -12.24 -6.17 -0.07
N ALA A 56 -12.49 -5.65 1.12
CA ALA A 56 -12.97 -4.28 1.29
C ALA A 56 -11.89 -3.21 1.02
N ILE A 57 -10.61 -3.51 1.25
CA ILE A 57 -9.51 -2.55 1.11
C ILE A 57 -9.49 -1.87 -0.29
N PRO A 58 -9.53 -2.59 -1.42
CA PRO A 58 -9.54 -1.94 -2.73
C PRO A 58 -10.74 -1.02 -2.94
N SER A 59 -11.91 -1.39 -2.41
CA SER A 59 -13.12 -0.57 -2.50
C SER A 59 -12.98 0.72 -1.68
N GLU A 60 -12.42 0.62 -0.49
CA GLU A 60 -12.15 1.78 0.37
C GLU A 60 -11.12 2.72 -0.25
N MET A 61 -10.05 2.19 -0.81
CA MET A 61 -9.05 2.99 -1.54
C MET A 61 -9.66 3.74 -2.72
N LYS A 62 -10.55 3.09 -3.48
CA LYS A 62 -11.28 3.73 -4.59
C LYS A 62 -12.23 4.81 -4.11
N SER A 63 -12.89 4.62 -2.97
CA SER A 63 -13.78 5.64 -2.40
C SER A 63 -13.03 6.91 -2.02
N VAL A 64 -11.80 6.78 -1.52
CA VAL A 64 -10.91 7.93 -1.25
C VAL A 64 -10.48 8.58 -2.57
N ALA A 65 -10.01 7.82 -3.56
CA ALA A 65 -9.61 8.34 -4.86
C ALA A 65 -10.75 9.12 -5.55
N ALA A 66 -11.98 8.63 -5.43
CA ALA A 66 -13.16 9.29 -5.98
C ALA A 66 -13.41 10.68 -5.37
N CYS A 67 -13.04 10.92 -4.11
CA CYS A 67 -13.10 12.25 -3.49
C CYS A 67 -12.18 13.27 -4.18
N PHE A 68 -11.19 12.81 -4.92
CA PHE A 68 -10.29 13.61 -5.73
C PHE A 68 -10.61 13.56 -7.24
N GLY A 69 -11.72 12.90 -7.63
CA GLY A 69 -12.09 12.72 -9.03
C GLY A 69 -11.15 11.78 -9.79
N LYS A 70 -10.52 10.83 -9.07
CA LYS A 70 -9.58 9.85 -9.61
C LYS A 70 -10.11 8.43 -9.47
N GLU A 71 -9.62 7.51 -10.28
CA GLU A 71 -9.99 6.10 -10.20
C GLU A 71 -9.17 5.33 -9.16
N VAL A 72 -7.90 5.69 -9.02
CA VAL A 72 -6.97 5.06 -8.08
C VAL A 72 -6.16 6.10 -7.32
N LEU A 73 -5.75 5.77 -6.10
CA LEU A 73 -4.97 6.67 -5.25
C LEU A 73 -3.61 7.05 -5.85
N ARG A 74 -3.04 6.21 -6.69
CA ARG A 74 -1.76 6.49 -7.36
C ARG A 74 -1.81 7.77 -8.23
N GLU A 75 -2.99 8.15 -8.71
CA GLU A 75 -3.21 9.37 -9.51
C GLU A 75 -3.39 10.64 -8.66
N VAL A 76 -3.48 10.49 -7.34
CA VAL A 76 -3.66 11.61 -6.41
C VAL A 76 -2.30 12.13 -5.97
N GLU A 77 -2.08 13.42 -6.14
CA GLU A 77 -0.86 14.07 -5.63
C GLU A 77 -0.81 14.00 -4.10
N PRO A 78 0.31 13.53 -3.50
CA PRO A 78 0.43 13.39 -2.05
C PRO A 78 0.13 14.69 -1.28
N ALA A 79 0.59 15.84 -1.78
CA ALA A 79 0.33 17.12 -1.14
C ALA A 79 -1.18 17.46 -1.10
N ALA A 80 -1.89 17.22 -2.22
CA ALA A 80 -3.33 17.42 -2.29
C ALA A 80 -4.10 16.48 -1.36
N PHE A 81 -3.62 15.23 -1.21
CA PHE A 81 -4.19 14.28 -0.27
C PHE A 81 -4.13 14.79 1.17
N PHE A 82 -2.93 15.19 1.63
CA PHE A 82 -2.75 15.66 2.99
C PHE A 82 -3.51 16.97 3.28
N GLU A 83 -3.61 17.86 2.31
CA GLU A 83 -4.37 19.11 2.43
C GLU A 83 -5.87 18.84 2.64
N LYS A 84 -6.43 17.87 1.91
CA LYS A 84 -7.85 17.49 2.01
C LYS A 84 -8.16 16.46 3.10
N LEU A 85 -7.17 15.93 3.77
CA LEU A 85 -7.35 14.87 4.78
C LEU A 85 -8.43 15.21 5.83
N PRO A 86 -8.51 16.44 6.37
CA PRO A 86 -9.58 16.80 7.31
C PRO A 86 -10.99 16.73 6.70
N GLU A 87 -11.12 17.01 5.39
CA GLU A 87 -12.41 16.99 4.68
C GLU A 87 -12.88 15.58 4.34
N LEU A 88 -11.95 14.60 4.28
CA LEU A 88 -12.26 13.21 3.99
C LEU A 88 -13.02 12.56 5.15
N ARG A 89 -12.80 13.01 6.38
CA ARG A 89 -13.56 12.56 7.55
C ARG A 89 -15.05 12.91 7.37
N GLY A 90 -15.88 11.89 7.51
CA GLY A 90 -17.30 11.99 7.27
C GLY A 90 -17.76 11.77 5.83
N LYS A 91 -16.84 11.74 4.84
CA LYS A 91 -17.14 11.34 3.46
C LYS A 91 -16.81 9.87 3.20
N VAL A 92 -15.77 9.37 3.83
CA VAL A 92 -15.34 7.97 3.80
C VAL A 92 -15.15 7.46 5.22
N SER A 93 -15.06 6.13 5.38
CA SER A 93 -14.81 5.54 6.70
C SER A 93 -13.42 5.89 7.22
N ASP A 94 -13.24 5.91 8.55
CA ASP A 94 -11.94 6.19 9.16
C ASP A 94 -10.89 5.15 8.75
N ARG A 95 -11.30 3.88 8.49
CA ARG A 95 -10.41 2.85 7.97
C ARG A 95 -9.93 3.18 6.55
N ALA A 96 -10.79 3.73 5.69
CA ALA A 96 -10.40 4.16 4.37
C ALA A 96 -9.38 5.29 4.39
#